data_4b7dcf9582ba69d406f110e6d105e8e2
#
_entry.id   4b7dcf9582ba69d406f110e6d105e8e2
#
_cell.length_a   1.000
_cell.length_b   1.000
_cell.length_c   1.000
_cell.angle_alpha   90.00
_cell.angle_beta   90.00
_cell.angle_gamma   90.00
#
_symmetry.space_group_name_H-M   'P 1'
#
loop_
_entity.id
_entity.type
_entity.pdbx_description
1 polymer ?
#
loop_
_entity_poly.entity_id
_entity_poly.type
_entity_poly.pdbx_seq_one_letter_code
_entity_poly.pdbx_strand_id
1 'polypeptide(L)'
;MNVIEARGLIKVYDGRAVVRDFAMTVAAGDIYGFVGKNGAGKSTVMKMICGDALPTAGEVVLFESDRASAGDGEPEDGGVRRIGVLIEEPGLLVNLSAYRNLMAKALAWGIVDGPARCEEVLRLVGLSSVGNKKVRGFSLGMKQRLGLAMALLGSPDVLLLDEPFNGLDPEATRAMRNLIVRVNETLGITVVVSSHVLDQLDRMATRYGVIADGRMVREMTAEEVAAECRSSLRVRTENPARALALLEEAYPALAFKAEPDGALVVAGDYDDGAISRLLARSGEVVRELSQDHRDLEEYFVELMEGGAQYV
;
A
#
# COMPACT_ATOMS: atom_id res chain seq x y z
N MET A 1 1.51 8.32 15.70
CA MET A 1 0.32 9.18 15.65
C MET A 1 -0.53 8.73 14.48
N ASN A 2 -1.80 8.38 14.72
CA ASN A 2 -2.70 7.96 13.65
C ASN A 2 -3.31 9.18 12.97
N VAL A 3 -3.28 9.20 11.64
CA VAL A 3 -3.88 10.27 10.83
C VAL A 3 -5.21 9.85 10.20
N ILE A 4 -5.45 8.55 10.04
CA ILE A 4 -6.73 7.98 9.61
C ILE A 4 -7.05 6.80 10.52
N GLU A 5 -8.26 6.77 11.06
CA GLU A 5 -8.86 5.62 11.72
C GLU A 5 -10.27 5.40 11.18
N ALA A 6 -10.49 4.27 10.56
CA ALA A 6 -11.81 3.78 10.17
C ALA A 6 -12.27 2.78 11.22
N ARG A 7 -13.46 3.00 11.81
CA ARG A 7 -13.99 2.18 12.92
C ARG A 7 -15.35 1.61 12.56
N GLY A 8 -15.41 0.29 12.33
CA GLY A 8 -16.65 -0.44 12.06
C GLY A 8 -17.44 0.08 10.86
N LEU A 9 -16.74 0.47 9.78
CA LEU A 9 -17.38 1.06 8.61
C LEU A 9 -18.29 0.05 7.92
N ILE A 10 -19.50 0.45 7.64
CA ILE A 10 -20.47 -0.28 6.81
C ILE A 10 -20.92 0.65 5.68
N LYS A 11 -20.96 0.12 4.46
CA LYS A 11 -21.58 0.80 3.32
C LYS A 11 -22.48 -0.13 2.56
N VAL A 12 -23.73 0.28 2.43
CA VAL A 12 -24.76 -0.44 1.68
C VAL A 12 -25.20 0.40 0.48
N TYR A 13 -25.21 -0.21 -0.69
CA TYR A 13 -25.81 0.34 -1.92
C TYR A 13 -26.87 -0.65 -2.43
N ASP A 14 -28.05 -0.16 -2.69
CA ASP A 14 -29.19 -0.94 -3.23
C ASP A 14 -29.42 -2.27 -2.49
N GLY A 15 -29.35 -2.24 -1.16
CA GLY A 15 -29.54 -3.41 -0.29
C GLY A 15 -28.34 -4.38 -0.22
N ARG A 16 -27.26 -4.11 -0.96
CA ARG A 16 -26.03 -4.91 -0.91
C ARG A 16 -24.95 -4.21 -0.10
N ALA A 17 -24.47 -4.88 0.95
CA ALA A 17 -23.34 -4.41 1.73
C ALA A 17 -22.04 -4.59 0.91
N VAL A 18 -21.41 -3.47 0.53
CA VAL A 18 -20.13 -3.41 -0.19
C VAL A 18 -18.96 -3.34 0.79
N VAL A 19 -19.14 -2.66 1.93
CA VAL A 19 -18.17 -2.61 3.04
C VAL A 19 -18.90 -3.10 4.29
N ARG A 20 -18.23 -3.96 5.09
CA ARG A 20 -18.84 -4.72 6.16
C ARG A 20 -17.93 -4.72 7.38
N ASP A 21 -18.29 -3.98 8.44
CA ASP A 21 -17.54 -3.91 9.69
C ASP A 21 -16.02 -3.75 9.46
N PHE A 22 -15.68 -2.75 8.66
CA PHE A 22 -14.32 -2.51 8.22
C PHE A 22 -13.60 -1.58 9.20
N ALA A 23 -12.40 -1.99 9.61
CA ALA A 23 -11.51 -1.17 10.43
C ALA A 23 -10.15 -1.02 9.73
N MET A 24 -9.51 0.16 9.86
CA MET A 24 -8.23 0.49 9.24
C MET A 24 -7.54 1.59 10.04
N THR A 25 -6.22 1.48 10.19
CA THR A 25 -5.42 2.48 10.89
C THR A 25 -4.21 2.88 10.06
N VAL A 26 -4.03 4.19 9.81
CA VAL A 26 -2.88 4.73 9.07
C VAL A 26 -2.12 5.69 9.97
N ALA A 27 -0.83 5.46 10.14
CA ALA A 27 0.04 6.33 10.91
C ALA A 27 0.60 7.48 10.04
N ALA A 28 0.97 8.59 10.71
CA ALA A 28 1.62 9.71 10.04
C ALA A 28 2.93 9.28 9.40
N GLY A 29 3.16 9.68 8.16
CA GLY A 29 4.35 9.35 7.38
C GLY A 29 4.31 7.97 6.69
N ASP A 30 3.28 7.16 6.91
CA ASP A 30 3.14 5.88 6.19
C ASP A 30 2.95 6.09 4.68
N ILE A 31 3.50 5.16 3.91
CA ILE A 31 2.98 4.79 2.59
C ILE A 31 2.20 3.50 2.80
N TYR A 32 0.89 3.63 2.93
CA TYR A 32 -0.01 2.53 3.23
C TYR A 32 -0.51 1.87 1.93
N GLY A 33 -0.09 0.63 1.67
CA GLY A 33 -0.54 -0.19 0.56
C GLY A 33 -1.89 -0.84 0.86
N PHE A 34 -2.97 -0.39 0.22
CA PHE A 34 -4.32 -0.94 0.38
C PHE A 34 -4.62 -1.97 -0.70
N VAL A 35 -4.51 -3.24 -0.36
CA VAL A 35 -4.50 -4.39 -1.27
C VAL A 35 -5.83 -5.13 -1.28
N GLY A 36 -6.30 -5.52 -2.46
CA GLY A 36 -7.52 -6.33 -2.59
C GLY A 36 -7.93 -6.53 -4.04
N LYS A 37 -8.68 -7.59 -4.31
CA LYS A 37 -9.23 -7.89 -5.65
C LYS A 37 -10.13 -6.74 -6.14
N ASN A 38 -10.35 -6.65 -7.44
CA ASN A 38 -11.31 -5.69 -7.99
C ASN A 38 -12.71 -5.97 -7.43
N GLY A 39 -13.39 -4.91 -6.99
CA GLY A 39 -14.71 -5.04 -6.35
C GLY A 39 -14.68 -5.37 -4.84
N ALA A 40 -13.49 -5.53 -4.21
CA ALA A 40 -13.39 -5.81 -2.77
C ALA A 40 -13.85 -4.66 -1.85
N GLY A 41 -14.05 -3.45 -2.40
CA GLY A 41 -14.52 -2.28 -1.64
C GLY A 41 -13.49 -1.17 -1.47
N LYS A 42 -12.26 -1.27 -2.02
CA LYS A 42 -11.16 -0.30 -1.86
C LYS A 42 -11.59 1.15 -2.14
N SER A 43 -12.08 1.43 -3.35
CA SER A 43 -12.52 2.77 -3.75
C SER A 43 -13.65 3.30 -2.87
N THR A 44 -14.57 2.41 -2.43
CA THR A 44 -15.66 2.78 -1.53
C THR A 44 -15.13 3.21 -0.15
N VAL A 45 -14.17 2.48 0.41
CA VAL A 45 -13.51 2.85 1.67
C VAL A 45 -12.80 4.19 1.51
N MET A 46 -12.02 4.38 0.44
CA MET A 46 -11.31 5.64 0.19
C MET A 46 -12.28 6.82 0.02
N LYS A 47 -13.41 6.63 -0.68
CA LYS A 47 -14.48 7.65 -0.77
C LYS A 47 -15.12 7.98 0.58
N MET A 48 -15.25 7.00 1.48
CA MET A 48 -15.72 7.28 2.84
C MET A 48 -14.67 8.06 3.65
N ILE A 49 -13.39 7.75 3.50
CA ILE A 49 -12.31 8.47 4.19
C ILE A 49 -12.24 9.94 3.75
N CYS A 50 -12.38 10.25 2.47
CA CYS A 50 -12.35 11.64 1.99
C CYS A 50 -13.69 12.38 2.08
N GLY A 51 -14.75 11.71 2.52
CA GLY A 51 -16.09 12.30 2.68
C GLY A 51 -16.94 12.35 1.40
N ASP A 52 -16.48 11.78 0.28
CA ASP A 52 -17.25 11.67 -0.97
C ASP A 52 -18.42 10.69 -0.85
N ALA A 53 -18.35 9.77 0.11
CA ALA A 53 -19.43 8.86 0.44
C ALA A 53 -19.64 8.78 1.95
N LEU A 54 -20.85 8.98 2.42
CA LEU A 54 -21.17 8.80 3.84
C LEU A 54 -21.27 7.29 4.16
N PRO A 55 -20.66 6.82 5.26
CA PRO A 55 -20.88 5.46 5.72
C PRO A 55 -22.35 5.22 6.11
N THR A 56 -22.84 4.01 5.96
CA THR A 56 -24.17 3.60 6.46
C THR A 56 -24.13 3.41 7.97
N ALA A 57 -23.00 2.94 8.51
CA ALA A 57 -22.70 2.84 9.95
C ALA A 57 -21.17 2.88 10.14
N GLY A 58 -20.74 3.09 11.38
CA GLY A 58 -19.34 3.31 11.73
C GLY A 58 -18.91 4.75 11.52
N GLU A 59 -17.64 5.03 11.76
CA GLU A 59 -17.08 6.38 11.67
C GLU A 59 -15.68 6.40 11.08
N VAL A 60 -15.32 7.52 10.47
CA VAL A 60 -13.95 7.86 10.08
C VAL A 60 -13.45 8.97 10.99
N VAL A 61 -12.35 8.71 11.68
CA VAL A 61 -11.66 9.71 12.50
C VAL A 61 -10.39 10.12 11.80
N LEU A 62 -10.24 11.41 11.56
CA LEU A 62 -9.06 12.00 10.94
C LEU A 62 -8.30 12.82 11.98
N PHE A 63 -6.98 12.60 12.08
CA PHE A 63 -6.06 13.37 12.94
C PHE A 63 -6.48 13.41 14.43
N GLU A 64 -6.83 12.26 15.02
CA GLU A 64 -7.39 12.15 16.37
C GLU A 64 -6.55 12.82 17.47
N SER A 65 -5.21 12.76 17.37
CA SER A 65 -4.33 13.31 18.40
C SER A 65 -4.40 14.84 18.54
N ASP A 66 -4.85 15.53 17.52
CA ASP A 66 -4.96 17.00 17.60
C ASP A 66 -6.25 17.42 18.30
N ARG A 67 -7.30 16.58 18.23
CA ARG A 67 -8.54 16.81 18.98
C ARG A 67 -8.35 16.67 20.50
N ALA A 68 -7.44 15.77 20.91
CA ALA A 68 -7.14 15.59 22.34
C ALA A 68 -6.26 16.70 22.93
N SER A 69 -5.49 17.40 22.08
CA SER A 69 -4.61 18.52 22.48
C SER A 69 -5.30 19.89 22.40
N ALA A 70 -6.30 20.01 21.55
CA ALA A 70 -7.17 21.17 21.52
C ALA A 70 -8.19 21.03 22.64
N GLY A 71 -7.90 21.58 23.82
CA GLY A 71 -8.95 21.92 24.78
C GLY A 71 -10.02 22.73 24.06
N ASP A 72 -11.16 23.04 24.70
CA ASP A 72 -12.32 23.73 24.10
C ASP A 72 -12.04 25.06 23.31
N GLY A 73 -10.79 25.28 22.90
CA GLY A 73 -10.32 26.35 22.01
C GLY A 73 -10.05 25.81 20.61
N GLU A 74 -10.43 26.60 19.59
CA GLU A 74 -10.01 26.36 18.21
C GLU A 74 -8.46 26.20 18.15
N PRO A 75 -7.91 25.30 17.30
CA PRO A 75 -6.47 25.14 17.17
C PRO A 75 -5.85 26.50 16.80
N GLU A 76 -4.87 26.95 17.59
CA GLU A 76 -4.22 28.29 17.46
C GLU A 76 -3.54 28.51 16.09
N ASP A 77 -3.25 27.44 15.35
CA ASP A 77 -2.85 27.50 13.94
C ASP A 77 -4.03 27.06 13.06
N GLY A 78 -4.69 27.98 12.40
CA GLY A 78 -5.79 27.73 11.47
C GLY A 78 -5.50 26.78 10.29
N GLY A 79 -4.61 25.82 10.49
CA GLY A 79 -4.20 24.77 9.57
C GLY A 79 -5.26 23.68 9.44
N VAL A 80 -6.30 23.94 8.64
CA VAL A 80 -7.22 22.90 8.22
C VAL A 80 -6.39 21.82 7.51
N ARG A 81 -6.12 20.71 8.19
CA ARG A 81 -5.46 19.55 7.59
C ARG A 81 -6.26 19.07 6.41
N ARG A 82 -5.58 18.81 5.31
CA ARG A 82 -6.22 18.63 4.01
C ARG A 82 -5.92 17.22 3.50
N ILE A 83 -6.93 16.64 2.83
CA ILE A 83 -6.77 15.37 2.12
C ILE A 83 -6.70 15.68 0.63
N GLY A 84 -5.60 15.29 -0.02
CA GLY A 84 -5.47 15.27 -1.47
C GLY A 84 -5.99 13.95 -2.02
N VAL A 85 -6.79 13.99 -3.08
CA VAL A 85 -7.50 12.82 -3.58
C VAL A 85 -7.26 12.62 -5.05
N LEU A 86 -6.94 11.39 -5.45
CA LEU A 86 -6.96 10.90 -6.81
C LEU A 86 -7.70 9.56 -6.81
N ILE A 87 -9.02 9.59 -6.85
CA ILE A 87 -9.91 8.44 -6.91
C ILE A 87 -10.55 8.40 -8.27
N GLU A 88 -10.55 7.24 -8.92
CA GLU A 88 -11.03 7.03 -10.28
C GLU A 88 -10.24 7.87 -11.31
N GLU A 89 -10.89 8.36 -12.36
CA GLU A 89 -10.22 9.21 -13.35
C GLU A 89 -10.00 10.63 -12.80
N PRO A 90 -8.79 11.21 -12.98
CA PRO A 90 -8.58 12.60 -12.64
C PRO A 90 -9.49 13.47 -13.50
N GLY A 91 -10.36 14.26 -12.87
CA GLY A 91 -11.31 15.16 -13.54
C GLY A 91 -10.62 16.28 -14.35
N LEU A 92 -9.91 15.91 -15.42
CA LEU A 92 -9.07 16.80 -16.20
C LEU A 92 -9.85 17.53 -17.30
N LEU A 93 -9.65 18.83 -17.38
CA LEU A 93 -10.15 19.66 -18.48
C LEU A 93 -9.26 19.43 -19.72
N VAL A 94 -9.63 18.43 -20.54
CA VAL A 94 -8.79 17.89 -21.63
C VAL A 94 -8.40 18.92 -22.70
N ASN A 95 -9.19 20.00 -22.86
CA ASN A 95 -8.93 21.08 -23.81
C ASN A 95 -8.00 22.17 -23.26
N LEU A 96 -7.65 22.12 -21.98
CA LEU A 96 -6.72 23.04 -21.32
C LEU A 96 -5.32 22.42 -21.23
N SER A 97 -4.31 23.27 -20.98
CA SER A 97 -2.95 22.81 -20.62
C SER A 97 -2.91 22.34 -19.17
N ALA A 98 -1.82 21.65 -18.77
CA ALA A 98 -1.59 21.24 -17.38
C ALA A 98 -1.68 22.44 -16.42
N TYR A 99 -0.95 23.51 -16.72
CA TYR A 99 -0.97 24.73 -15.91
C TYR A 99 -2.39 25.31 -15.76
N ARG A 100 -3.17 25.37 -16.84
CA ARG A 100 -4.54 25.90 -16.78
C ARG A 100 -5.50 25.01 -15.99
N ASN A 101 -5.29 23.69 -16.00
CA ASN A 101 -6.03 22.77 -15.13
C ASN A 101 -5.77 23.09 -13.66
N LEU A 102 -4.49 23.22 -13.27
CA LEU A 102 -4.12 23.57 -11.92
C LEU A 102 -4.63 24.94 -11.51
N MET A 103 -4.49 25.96 -12.38
CA MET A 103 -4.99 27.31 -12.11
C MET A 103 -6.51 27.35 -11.92
N ALA A 104 -7.27 26.60 -12.73
CA ALA A 104 -8.72 26.49 -12.54
C ALA A 104 -9.07 25.95 -11.15
N LYS A 105 -8.36 24.91 -10.68
CA LYS A 105 -8.56 24.36 -9.34
C LYS A 105 -8.06 25.31 -8.25
N ALA A 106 -6.91 25.96 -8.45
CA ALA A 106 -6.36 26.92 -7.50
C ALA A 106 -7.32 28.08 -7.24
N LEU A 107 -7.92 28.63 -8.32
CA LEU A 107 -8.92 29.67 -8.23
C LEU A 107 -10.20 29.20 -7.53
N ALA A 108 -10.69 28.02 -7.86
CA ALA A 108 -11.88 27.45 -7.22
C ALA A 108 -11.70 27.19 -5.71
N TRP A 109 -10.47 26.91 -5.29
CA TRP A 109 -10.13 26.64 -3.88
C TRP A 109 -9.61 27.87 -3.13
N GLY A 110 -9.50 29.03 -3.79
CA GLY A 110 -8.99 30.26 -3.19
C GLY A 110 -7.53 30.16 -2.74
N ILE A 111 -6.69 29.38 -3.47
CA ILE A 111 -5.28 29.22 -3.11
C ILE A 111 -4.57 30.56 -3.33
N VAL A 112 -4.03 31.11 -2.24
CA VAL A 112 -3.16 32.27 -2.27
C VAL A 112 -1.89 31.89 -3.04
N ASP A 113 -1.32 32.79 -3.85
CA ASP A 113 -0.17 32.51 -4.71
C ASP A 113 -0.35 31.31 -5.68
N GLY A 114 -1.59 31.13 -6.17
CA GLY A 114 -1.94 30.08 -7.12
C GLY A 114 -0.96 29.88 -8.27
N PRO A 115 -0.48 30.94 -8.95
CA PRO A 115 0.52 30.83 -10.02
C PRO A 115 1.80 30.14 -9.57
N ALA A 116 2.41 30.57 -8.47
CA ALA A 116 3.66 30.02 -7.95
C ALA A 116 3.46 28.55 -7.51
N ARG A 117 2.34 28.28 -6.84
CA ARG A 117 2.00 26.91 -6.40
C ARG A 117 1.76 25.95 -7.58
N CYS A 118 1.11 26.42 -8.65
CA CYS A 118 0.94 25.63 -9.87
C CYS A 118 2.28 25.27 -10.53
N GLU A 119 3.21 26.21 -10.60
CA GLU A 119 4.55 25.95 -11.13
C GLU A 119 5.35 24.97 -10.27
N GLU A 120 5.24 25.10 -8.96
CA GLU A 120 5.89 24.20 -8.00
C GLU A 120 5.41 22.77 -8.16
N VAL A 121 4.10 22.53 -8.14
CA VAL A 121 3.58 21.16 -8.29
C VAL A 121 3.84 20.58 -9.68
N LEU A 122 3.83 21.40 -10.75
CA LEU A 122 4.23 20.93 -12.09
C LEU A 122 5.69 20.49 -12.13
N ARG A 123 6.57 21.22 -11.44
CA ARG A 123 7.99 20.82 -11.29
C ARG A 123 8.11 19.50 -10.54
N LEU A 124 7.40 19.38 -9.43
CA LEU A 124 7.42 18.17 -8.59
C LEU A 124 7.01 16.92 -9.36
N VAL A 125 5.96 17.01 -10.18
CA VAL A 125 5.46 15.87 -10.98
C VAL A 125 6.16 15.70 -12.33
N GLY A 126 7.15 16.54 -12.66
CA GLY A 126 7.92 16.46 -13.89
C GLY A 126 7.13 16.86 -15.15
N LEU A 127 6.20 17.81 -15.03
CA LEU A 127 5.39 18.31 -16.14
C LEU A 127 5.71 19.78 -16.51
N SER A 128 6.79 20.39 -15.99
CA SER A 128 7.14 21.79 -16.30
C SER A 128 7.45 22.03 -17.78
N SER A 129 8.03 21.02 -18.47
CA SER A 129 8.47 21.14 -19.85
C SER A 129 7.35 21.01 -20.88
N VAL A 130 6.13 20.61 -20.46
CA VAL A 130 5.02 20.37 -21.42
C VAL A 130 4.39 21.64 -21.98
N GLY A 131 4.66 22.81 -21.35
CA GLY A 131 4.21 24.11 -21.81
C GLY A 131 2.70 24.21 -21.99
N ASN A 132 2.29 24.75 -23.16
CA ASN A 132 0.89 24.94 -23.52
C ASN A 132 0.22 23.70 -24.18
N LYS A 133 0.88 22.54 -24.22
CA LYS A 133 0.29 21.31 -24.77
C LYS A 133 -1.02 20.99 -24.04
N LYS A 134 -2.07 20.75 -24.81
CA LYS A 134 -3.39 20.39 -24.26
C LYS A 134 -3.39 18.97 -23.70
N VAL A 135 -4.08 18.76 -22.58
CA VAL A 135 -4.18 17.48 -21.87
C VAL A 135 -4.72 16.34 -22.74
N ARG A 136 -5.56 16.63 -23.73
CA ARG A 136 -6.03 15.61 -24.70
C ARG A 136 -4.90 14.91 -25.46
N GLY A 137 -3.74 15.56 -25.58
CA GLY A 137 -2.54 14.99 -26.21
C GLY A 137 -1.54 14.38 -25.22
N PHE A 138 -1.90 14.22 -23.96
CA PHE A 138 -1.06 13.60 -22.94
C PHE A 138 -1.14 12.07 -23.03
N SER A 139 -0.02 11.40 -22.72
CA SER A 139 -0.04 9.96 -22.41
C SER A 139 -0.81 9.70 -21.10
N LEU A 140 -1.20 8.46 -20.86
CA LEU A 140 -1.88 8.10 -19.62
C LEU A 140 -1.01 8.47 -18.40
N GLY A 141 0.27 8.14 -18.41
CA GLY A 141 1.18 8.51 -17.32
C GLY A 141 1.32 10.03 -17.10
N MET A 142 1.24 10.84 -18.16
CA MET A 142 1.19 12.31 -18.01
C MET A 142 -0.13 12.74 -17.37
N LYS A 143 -1.25 12.14 -17.72
CA LYS A 143 -2.56 12.44 -17.11
C LYS A 143 -2.58 12.05 -15.64
N GLN A 144 -2.06 10.88 -15.27
CA GLN A 144 -1.96 10.44 -13.88
C GLN A 144 -1.06 11.37 -13.05
N ARG A 145 0.10 11.78 -13.59
CA ARG A 145 0.96 12.77 -12.92
C ARG A 145 0.29 14.13 -12.76
N LEU A 146 -0.52 14.55 -13.73
CA LEU A 146 -1.31 15.78 -13.58
C LEU A 146 -2.41 15.62 -12.52
N GLY A 147 -3.07 14.46 -12.45
CA GLY A 147 -4.03 14.14 -11.38
C GLY A 147 -3.40 14.22 -10.00
N LEU A 148 -2.21 13.64 -9.84
CA LEU A 148 -1.43 13.77 -8.61
C LEU A 148 -1.05 15.22 -8.31
N ALA A 149 -0.65 16.02 -9.31
CA ALA A 149 -0.39 17.44 -9.13
C ALA A 149 -1.63 18.21 -8.64
N MET A 150 -2.80 17.85 -9.15
CA MET A 150 -4.07 18.42 -8.68
C MET A 150 -4.38 18.01 -7.23
N ALA A 151 -4.07 16.78 -6.83
CA ALA A 151 -4.22 16.34 -5.45
C ALA A 151 -3.26 17.08 -4.50
N LEU A 152 -2.04 17.36 -4.94
CA LEU A 152 -0.99 18.04 -4.17
C LEU A 152 -1.17 19.57 -4.08
N LEU A 153 -2.02 20.14 -4.90
CA LEU A 153 -2.13 21.60 -5.06
C LEU A 153 -2.45 22.33 -3.76
N GLY A 154 -3.29 21.73 -2.92
CA GLY A 154 -3.72 22.27 -1.63
C GLY A 154 -2.76 22.00 -0.46
N SER A 155 -1.53 21.52 -0.70
CA SER A 155 -0.58 21.11 0.35
C SER A 155 -1.22 20.17 1.36
N PRO A 156 -1.66 18.96 0.94
CA PRO A 156 -2.33 18.02 1.82
C PRO A 156 -1.36 17.38 2.81
N ASP A 157 -1.87 16.97 3.97
CA ASP A 157 -1.17 16.13 4.93
C ASP A 157 -1.31 14.64 4.60
N VAL A 158 -2.39 14.28 3.90
CA VAL A 158 -2.70 12.91 3.45
C VAL A 158 -3.06 12.90 1.97
N LEU A 159 -2.54 11.91 1.24
CA LEU A 159 -2.93 11.60 -0.14
C LEU A 159 -3.66 10.27 -0.20
N LEU A 160 -4.81 10.24 -0.87
CA LEU A 160 -5.54 9.02 -1.22
C LEU A 160 -5.44 8.80 -2.72
N LEU A 161 -4.77 7.71 -3.13
CA LEU A 161 -4.49 7.38 -4.52
C LEU A 161 -5.13 6.02 -4.86
N ASP A 162 -6.22 6.04 -5.63
CA ASP A 162 -6.92 4.83 -6.02
C ASP A 162 -6.41 4.32 -7.37
N GLU A 163 -5.76 3.13 -7.35
CA GLU A 163 -5.18 2.46 -8.52
C GLU A 163 -4.32 3.39 -9.40
N PRO A 164 -3.37 4.18 -8.86
CA PRO A 164 -2.65 5.21 -9.62
C PRO A 164 -1.74 4.67 -10.71
N PHE A 165 -1.48 3.36 -10.71
CA PHE A 165 -0.64 2.66 -11.69
C PHE A 165 -1.43 1.99 -12.80
N ASN A 166 -2.76 1.94 -12.69
CA ASN A 166 -3.60 1.18 -13.61
C ASN A 166 -3.42 1.65 -15.06
N GLY A 167 -3.12 0.71 -15.96
CA GLY A 167 -2.91 0.96 -17.39
C GLY A 167 -1.61 1.67 -17.76
N LEU A 168 -0.71 1.90 -16.80
CA LEU A 168 0.61 2.47 -17.08
C LEU A 168 1.57 1.39 -17.62
N ASP A 169 2.45 1.79 -18.53
CA ASP A 169 3.59 0.97 -18.91
C ASP A 169 4.62 0.87 -17.76
N PRO A 170 5.56 -0.09 -17.81
CA PRO A 170 6.53 -0.30 -16.72
C PRO A 170 7.39 0.93 -16.39
N GLU A 171 7.73 1.76 -17.37
CA GLU A 171 8.52 2.97 -17.17
C GLU A 171 7.69 4.04 -16.44
N ALA A 172 6.46 4.27 -16.89
CA ALA A 172 5.54 5.21 -16.24
C ALA A 172 5.15 4.76 -14.82
N THR A 173 4.97 3.46 -14.59
CA THR A 173 4.74 2.87 -13.26
C THR A 173 5.89 3.16 -12.33
N ARG A 174 7.14 2.89 -12.75
CA ARG A 174 8.35 3.20 -11.97
C ARG A 174 8.47 4.69 -11.67
N ALA A 175 8.21 5.55 -12.68
CA ALA A 175 8.26 7.00 -12.51
C ALA A 175 7.20 7.48 -11.50
N MET A 176 5.99 6.95 -11.53
CA MET A 176 4.91 7.27 -10.59
C MET A 176 5.26 6.81 -9.18
N ARG A 177 5.77 5.59 -9.01
CA ARG A 177 6.23 5.06 -7.72
C ARG A 177 7.29 5.96 -7.09
N ASN A 178 8.34 6.28 -7.84
CA ASN A 178 9.41 7.16 -7.37
C ASN A 178 8.89 8.57 -7.01
N LEU A 179 7.86 9.03 -7.70
CA LEU A 179 7.22 10.31 -7.38
C LEU A 179 6.44 10.24 -6.07
N ILE A 180 5.70 9.16 -5.82
CA ILE A 180 4.96 8.93 -4.56
C ILE A 180 5.93 8.86 -3.38
N VAL A 181 6.99 8.06 -3.49
CA VAL A 181 8.03 7.95 -2.46
C VAL A 181 8.65 9.32 -2.18
N ARG A 182 9.07 10.05 -3.21
CA ARG A 182 9.64 11.39 -3.06
C ARG A 182 8.69 12.35 -2.37
N VAL A 183 7.40 12.34 -2.72
CA VAL A 183 6.39 13.19 -2.07
C VAL A 183 6.26 12.87 -0.58
N ASN A 184 6.24 11.59 -0.24
CA ASN A 184 6.21 11.16 1.16
C ASN A 184 7.48 11.60 1.93
N GLU A 185 8.67 11.27 1.41
CA GLU A 185 9.95 11.54 2.07
C GLU A 185 10.28 13.03 2.18
N THR A 186 10.02 13.81 1.11
CA THR A 186 10.43 15.22 1.09
C THR A 186 9.42 16.18 1.67
N LEU A 187 8.14 15.84 1.61
CA LEU A 187 7.05 16.70 2.10
C LEU A 187 6.38 16.17 3.37
N GLY A 188 6.77 14.97 3.85
CA GLY A 188 6.19 14.34 5.03
C GLY A 188 4.72 13.92 4.86
N ILE A 189 4.21 13.84 3.63
CA ILE A 189 2.81 13.54 3.34
C ILE A 189 2.57 12.04 3.55
N THR A 190 1.56 11.70 4.34
CA THR A 190 1.08 10.32 4.47
C THR A 190 0.34 9.91 3.20
N VAL A 191 0.59 8.72 2.67
CA VAL A 191 -0.01 8.29 1.40
C VAL A 191 -0.74 6.95 1.59
N VAL A 192 -1.99 6.88 1.15
CA VAL A 192 -2.72 5.62 1.00
C VAL A 192 -2.85 5.32 -0.48
N VAL A 193 -2.31 4.19 -0.89
CA VAL A 193 -2.32 3.75 -2.30
C VAL A 193 -3.07 2.45 -2.41
N SER A 194 -4.17 2.42 -3.15
CA SER A 194 -4.82 1.16 -3.49
C SER A 194 -4.15 0.50 -4.69
N SER A 195 -4.03 -0.81 -4.66
CA SER A 195 -3.67 -1.61 -5.83
C SER A 195 -4.20 -3.04 -5.71
N HIS A 196 -4.45 -3.66 -6.85
CA HIS A 196 -4.69 -5.09 -6.97
C HIS A 196 -3.44 -5.83 -7.47
N VAL A 197 -2.35 -5.10 -7.77
CA VAL A 197 -1.05 -5.63 -8.23
C VAL A 197 0.00 -5.30 -7.17
N LEU A 198 0.50 -6.33 -6.52
CA LEU A 198 1.40 -6.21 -5.36
C LEU A 198 2.78 -5.68 -5.68
N ASP A 199 3.37 -6.12 -6.79
CA ASP A 199 4.68 -5.63 -7.26
C ASP A 199 4.78 -4.10 -7.36
N GLN A 200 3.62 -3.45 -7.54
CA GLN A 200 3.56 -2.00 -7.59
C GLN A 200 3.79 -1.36 -6.23
N LEU A 201 3.40 -2.05 -5.14
CA LEU A 201 3.46 -1.57 -3.76
C LEU A 201 4.71 -2.05 -3.03
N ASP A 202 5.24 -3.23 -3.35
CA ASP A 202 6.32 -3.93 -2.65
C ASP A 202 7.54 -3.06 -2.34
N ARG A 203 7.91 -2.17 -3.27
CA ARG A 203 9.11 -1.34 -3.13
C ARG A 203 8.87 0.04 -2.52
N MET A 204 7.68 0.31 -2.01
CA MET A 204 7.37 1.64 -1.48
C MET A 204 6.51 1.62 -0.23
N ALA A 205 5.67 0.61 -0.05
CA ALA A 205 4.76 0.57 1.10
C ALA A 205 5.53 0.29 2.40
N THR A 206 5.20 1.04 3.45
CA THR A 206 5.70 0.82 4.82
C THR A 206 4.75 -0.07 5.60
N ARG A 207 3.48 -0.07 5.22
CA ARG A 207 2.41 -0.86 5.82
C ARG A 207 1.42 -1.32 4.78
N TYR A 208 0.80 -2.46 5.02
CA TYR A 208 -0.21 -3.05 4.14
C TYR A 208 -1.52 -3.28 4.88
N GLY A 209 -2.64 -3.03 4.21
CA GLY A 209 -3.97 -3.47 4.61
C GLY A 209 -4.59 -4.32 3.52
N VAL A 210 -5.03 -5.52 3.86
CA VAL A 210 -5.64 -6.47 2.93
C VAL A 210 -7.14 -6.47 3.10
N ILE A 211 -7.89 -6.15 2.04
CA ILE A 211 -9.35 -6.19 2.04
C ILE A 211 -9.86 -7.32 1.15
N ALA A 212 -10.79 -8.11 1.68
CA ALA A 212 -11.57 -9.08 0.93
C ALA A 212 -13.05 -8.97 1.32
N ASP A 213 -13.95 -9.06 0.34
CA ASP A 213 -15.41 -9.03 0.51
C ASP A 213 -15.92 -7.89 1.42
N GLY A 214 -15.28 -6.73 1.33
CA GLY A 214 -15.64 -5.54 2.11
C GLY A 214 -15.17 -5.53 3.56
N ARG A 215 -14.33 -6.49 3.97
CA ARG A 215 -13.76 -6.58 5.34
C ARG A 215 -12.25 -6.42 5.31
N MET A 216 -11.70 -5.81 6.35
CA MET A 216 -10.26 -5.89 6.59
C MET A 216 -9.91 -7.33 7.00
N VAL A 217 -9.03 -7.96 6.24
CA VAL A 217 -8.51 -9.31 6.55
C VAL A 217 -7.32 -9.22 7.49
N ARG A 218 -6.36 -8.36 7.17
CA ARG A 218 -5.14 -8.18 7.96
C ARG A 218 -4.50 -6.83 7.67
N GLU A 219 -3.94 -6.21 8.71
CA GLU A 219 -2.98 -5.10 8.60
C GLU A 219 -1.60 -5.57 9.04
N MET A 220 -0.56 -5.17 8.31
CA MET A 220 0.83 -5.64 8.53
C MET A 220 1.81 -4.53 8.17
N THR A 221 2.96 -4.51 8.83
CA THR A 221 4.10 -3.71 8.38
C THR A 221 4.82 -4.38 7.21
N ALA A 222 5.62 -3.62 6.45
CA ALA A 222 6.45 -4.19 5.39
C ALA A 222 7.47 -5.20 5.95
N GLU A 223 7.94 -5.01 7.18
CA GLU A 223 8.87 -5.93 7.86
C GLU A 223 8.19 -7.27 8.18
N GLU A 224 6.94 -7.26 8.66
CA GLU A 224 6.15 -8.46 8.90
C GLU A 224 5.90 -9.23 7.60
N VAL A 225 5.53 -8.52 6.53
CA VAL A 225 5.35 -9.13 5.20
C VAL A 225 6.66 -9.74 4.70
N ALA A 226 7.77 -9.01 4.79
CA ALA A 226 9.07 -9.53 4.40
C ALA A 226 9.50 -10.75 5.24
N ALA A 227 9.11 -10.82 6.51
CA ALA A 227 9.38 -11.97 7.36
C ALA A 227 8.58 -13.22 6.92
N GLU A 228 7.31 -13.04 6.53
CA GLU A 228 6.43 -14.11 6.03
C GLU A 228 6.85 -14.63 4.63
N CYS A 229 7.47 -13.75 3.82
CA CYS A 229 7.95 -14.07 2.46
C CYS A 229 9.45 -14.43 2.43
N ARG A 230 10.10 -14.58 3.60
CA ARG A 230 11.50 -15.03 3.65
C ARG A 230 11.65 -16.39 3.01
N SER A 231 12.74 -16.54 2.27
CA SER A 231 13.15 -17.85 1.74
C SER A 231 13.29 -18.84 2.86
N SER A 232 12.71 -20.01 2.69
CA SER A 232 12.95 -21.17 3.52
C SER A 232 13.68 -22.26 2.72
N LEU A 233 14.47 -23.07 3.39
CA LEU A 233 15.11 -24.22 2.75
C LEU A 233 14.27 -25.46 3.02
N ARG A 234 13.76 -26.06 1.96
CA ARG A 234 13.05 -27.32 2.01
C ARG A 234 14.05 -28.45 1.86
N VAL A 235 14.11 -29.31 2.87
CA VAL A 235 15.05 -30.44 2.94
C VAL A 235 14.27 -31.73 3.05
N ARG A 236 14.47 -32.66 2.14
CA ARG A 236 13.90 -34.00 2.21
C ARG A 236 15.01 -35.02 2.31
N THR A 237 14.97 -35.80 3.37
CA THR A 237 15.97 -36.86 3.66
C THR A 237 15.29 -38.22 3.83
N GLU A 238 16.08 -39.31 3.89
CA GLU A 238 15.55 -40.64 4.19
C GLU A 238 15.08 -40.78 5.64
N ASN A 239 15.72 -40.06 6.57
CA ASN A 239 15.35 -40.06 7.98
C ASN A 239 15.13 -38.60 8.47
N PRO A 240 13.94 -38.04 8.28
CA PRO A 240 13.65 -36.65 8.67
C PRO A 240 13.85 -36.36 10.15
N ALA A 241 13.52 -37.33 11.03
CA ALA A 241 13.65 -37.15 12.48
C ALA A 241 15.13 -37.02 12.91
N ARG A 242 16.02 -37.82 12.32
CA ARG A 242 17.45 -37.73 12.58
C ARG A 242 18.06 -36.47 11.99
N ALA A 243 17.66 -36.12 10.76
CA ALA A 243 18.08 -34.87 10.11
C ALA A 243 17.68 -33.64 10.92
N LEU A 244 16.45 -33.61 11.44
CA LEU A 244 15.97 -32.53 12.31
C LEU A 244 16.84 -32.40 13.57
N ALA A 245 17.10 -33.50 14.30
CA ALA A 245 17.92 -33.46 15.51
C ALA A 245 19.34 -32.94 15.23
N LEU A 246 19.96 -33.34 14.12
CA LEU A 246 21.28 -32.87 13.70
C LEU A 246 21.28 -31.36 13.37
N LEU A 247 20.22 -30.89 12.72
CA LEU A 247 20.11 -29.50 12.34
C LEU A 247 19.81 -28.60 13.55
N GLU A 248 18.95 -29.01 14.47
CA GLU A 248 18.66 -28.30 15.72
C GLU A 248 19.92 -28.19 16.61
N GLU A 249 20.72 -29.23 16.68
CA GLU A 249 21.97 -29.23 17.44
C GLU A 249 23.01 -28.27 16.83
N ALA A 250 23.15 -28.31 15.49
CA ALA A 250 24.17 -27.52 14.79
C ALA A 250 23.81 -26.05 14.60
N TYR A 251 22.51 -25.74 14.48
CA TYR A 251 21.99 -24.40 14.15
C TYR A 251 20.85 -23.98 15.07
N PRO A 252 21.08 -23.80 16.38
CA PRO A 252 20.03 -23.49 17.36
C PRO A 252 19.33 -22.14 17.13
N ALA A 253 19.89 -21.27 16.29
CA ALA A 253 19.31 -19.98 15.93
C ALA A 253 18.31 -20.05 14.77
N LEU A 254 18.24 -21.18 14.06
CA LEU A 254 17.31 -21.39 12.96
C LEU A 254 16.00 -21.99 13.47
N ALA A 255 14.91 -21.69 12.78
CA ALA A 255 13.61 -22.31 13.03
C ALA A 255 13.41 -23.51 12.10
N PHE A 256 12.92 -24.62 12.67
CA PHE A 256 12.66 -25.86 11.93
C PHE A 256 11.19 -26.24 12.05
N LYS A 257 10.60 -26.68 10.94
CA LYS A 257 9.24 -27.21 10.88
C LYS A 257 9.23 -28.50 10.07
N ALA A 258 8.68 -29.56 10.64
CA ALA A 258 8.42 -30.80 9.90
C ALA A 258 7.05 -30.69 9.21
N GLU A 259 7.01 -31.00 7.92
CA GLU A 259 5.77 -31.02 7.15
C GLU A 259 5.14 -32.42 7.07
N PRO A 260 3.82 -32.53 6.80
CA PRO A 260 3.11 -33.80 6.74
C PRO A 260 3.66 -34.75 5.68
N ASP A 261 4.30 -34.24 4.63
CA ASP A 261 4.92 -35.02 3.56
C ASP A 261 6.35 -35.51 3.88
N GLY A 262 6.82 -35.25 5.12
CA GLY A 262 8.15 -35.65 5.60
C GLY A 262 9.28 -34.70 5.21
N ALA A 263 9.00 -33.58 4.58
CA ALA A 263 10.00 -32.52 4.35
C ALA A 263 10.26 -31.72 5.63
N LEU A 264 11.49 -31.26 5.80
CA LEU A 264 11.87 -30.29 6.82
C LEU A 264 11.97 -28.90 6.15
N VAL A 265 11.34 -27.91 6.75
CA VAL A 265 11.45 -26.50 6.34
C VAL A 265 12.37 -25.83 7.35
N VAL A 266 13.43 -25.21 6.85
CA VAL A 266 14.42 -24.44 7.63
C VAL A 266 14.23 -22.97 7.32
N ALA A 267 13.97 -22.16 8.35
CA ALA A 267 13.77 -20.73 8.23
C ALA A 267 14.78 -19.95 9.11
N GLY A 268 15.20 -18.80 8.63
CA GLY A 268 16.19 -17.94 9.29
C GLY A 268 17.30 -17.55 8.33
N ASP A 269 18.43 -17.11 8.88
CA ASP A 269 19.64 -16.80 8.10
C ASP A 269 20.52 -18.06 7.99
N TYR A 270 20.30 -18.84 6.94
CA TYR A 270 20.95 -20.14 6.72
C TYR A 270 21.89 -20.11 5.52
N ASP A 271 22.94 -20.95 5.60
CA ASP A 271 23.79 -21.33 4.46
C ASP A 271 23.36 -22.75 3.99
N ASP A 272 22.70 -22.81 2.85
CA ASP A 272 22.23 -24.05 2.23
C ASP A 272 23.39 -25.04 1.94
N GLY A 273 24.55 -24.50 1.53
CA GLY A 273 25.75 -25.31 1.34
C GLY A 273 26.29 -25.88 2.66
N ALA A 274 26.23 -25.15 3.77
CA ALA A 274 26.65 -25.67 5.08
C ALA A 274 25.68 -26.74 5.60
N ILE A 275 24.39 -26.54 5.46
CA ILE A 275 23.36 -27.52 5.80
C ILE A 275 23.56 -28.81 4.99
N SER A 276 23.71 -28.70 3.67
CA SER A 276 23.98 -29.82 2.78
C SER A 276 25.22 -30.61 3.20
N ARG A 277 26.32 -29.90 3.49
CA ARG A 277 27.57 -30.55 3.94
C ARG A 277 27.43 -31.26 5.28
N LEU A 278 26.70 -30.70 6.23
CA LEU A 278 26.46 -31.30 7.53
C LEU A 278 25.69 -32.61 7.38
N LEU A 279 24.59 -32.61 6.65
CA LEU A 279 23.76 -33.79 6.42
C LEU A 279 24.57 -34.90 5.71
N ALA A 280 25.30 -34.57 4.67
CA ALA A 280 26.13 -35.52 3.95
C ALA A 280 27.25 -36.12 4.82
N ARG A 281 27.93 -35.35 5.66
CA ARG A 281 28.97 -35.82 6.60
C ARG A 281 28.38 -36.73 7.70
N SER A 282 27.14 -36.50 8.09
CA SER A 282 26.43 -37.30 9.07
C SER A 282 25.84 -38.60 8.51
N GLY A 283 26.08 -38.84 7.20
CA GLY A 283 25.60 -40.04 6.51
C GLY A 283 24.11 -39.99 6.15
N GLU A 284 23.49 -38.79 6.21
CA GLU A 284 22.11 -38.62 5.76
C GLU A 284 22.04 -38.49 4.24
N VAL A 285 21.11 -39.22 3.63
CA VAL A 285 20.85 -39.15 2.19
C VAL A 285 19.85 -38.01 1.96
N VAL A 286 20.33 -36.94 1.38
CA VAL A 286 19.48 -35.79 0.97
C VAL A 286 18.85 -36.15 -0.37
N ARG A 287 17.52 -36.22 -0.43
CA ARG A 287 16.76 -36.52 -1.65
C ARG A 287 16.35 -35.25 -2.37
N GLU A 288 16.13 -34.16 -1.61
CA GLU A 288 15.75 -32.84 -2.12
C GLU A 288 16.34 -31.77 -1.21
N LEU A 289 16.91 -30.75 -1.82
CA LEU A 289 17.33 -29.51 -1.17
C LEU A 289 16.91 -28.38 -2.10
N SER A 290 15.81 -27.72 -1.79
CA SER A 290 15.27 -26.65 -2.60
C SER A 290 15.01 -25.41 -1.74
N GLN A 291 15.30 -24.23 -2.30
CA GLN A 291 14.88 -23.00 -1.69
C GLN A 291 13.40 -22.79 -2.03
N ASP A 292 12.58 -22.70 -1.01
CA ASP A 292 11.18 -22.37 -1.13
C ASP A 292 11.05 -20.86 -0.89
N HIS A 293 10.72 -20.13 -1.94
CA HIS A 293 10.44 -18.70 -1.89
C HIS A 293 8.94 -18.54 -1.91
N ARG A 294 8.36 -18.18 -0.78
CA ARG A 294 6.96 -17.78 -0.79
C ARG A 294 6.87 -16.45 -1.52
N ASP A 295 6.27 -16.46 -2.70
CA ASP A 295 6.06 -15.26 -3.47
C ASP A 295 5.10 -14.32 -2.71
N LEU A 296 5.41 -13.04 -2.73
CA LEU A 296 4.57 -12.00 -2.14
C LEU A 296 3.14 -12.08 -2.68
N GLU A 297 3.00 -12.33 -3.98
CA GLU A 297 1.69 -12.44 -4.63
C GLU A 297 0.89 -13.64 -4.12
N GLU A 298 1.53 -14.81 -3.98
CA GLU A 298 0.91 -16.01 -3.42
C GLU A 298 0.46 -15.78 -1.97
N TYR A 299 1.30 -15.17 -1.14
CA TYR A 299 0.96 -14.85 0.25
C TYR A 299 -0.29 -13.99 0.38
N PHE A 300 -0.39 -12.93 -0.42
CA PHE A 300 -1.56 -12.04 -0.38
C PHE A 300 -2.81 -12.69 -0.99
N VAL A 301 -2.65 -13.53 -2.03
CA VAL A 301 -3.77 -14.31 -2.58
C VAL A 301 -4.34 -15.25 -1.53
N GLU A 302 -3.50 -15.98 -0.80
CA GLU A 302 -3.93 -16.84 0.31
C GLU A 302 -4.67 -16.06 1.41
N LEU A 303 -4.15 -14.87 1.80
CA LEU A 303 -4.84 -14.01 2.76
C LEU A 303 -6.24 -13.59 2.27
N MET A 304 -6.35 -13.21 0.99
CA MET A 304 -7.64 -12.82 0.42
C MET A 304 -8.62 -13.99 0.27
N GLU A 305 -8.12 -15.21 0.09
CA GLU A 305 -8.94 -16.44 -0.06
C GLU A 305 -9.26 -17.06 1.30
N GLY A 306 -8.30 -17.08 2.22
CA GLY A 306 -8.49 -17.56 3.60
C GLY A 306 -9.46 -16.69 4.40
N GLY A 307 -9.50 -15.39 4.15
CA GLY A 307 -10.49 -14.49 4.76
C GLY A 307 -11.94 -14.80 4.39
N ALA A 308 -12.16 -15.51 3.27
CA ALA A 308 -13.51 -15.95 2.86
C ALA A 308 -14.00 -17.20 3.63
N GLN A 309 -13.13 -17.90 4.38
CA GLN A 309 -13.51 -19.13 5.11
C GLN A 309 -13.92 -18.89 6.58
N TYR A 310 -13.83 -17.66 7.08
CA TYR A 310 -14.21 -17.29 8.47
C TYR A 310 -15.52 -16.47 8.54
N VAL A 311 -16.45 -16.73 7.62
CA VAL A 311 -17.80 -16.14 7.65
C VAL A 311 -18.85 -17.21 7.96
#